data_b612ba10124e88cbb1f2fd422ff65f1a
#
_entry.id   b612ba10124e88cbb1f2fd422ff65f1a
#
_cell.length_a   1.000
_cell.length_b   1.000
_cell.length_c   1.000
_cell.angle_alpha   90.00
_cell.angle_beta   90.00
_cell.angle_gamma   90.00
#
_symmetry.space_group_name_H-M   'P 1'
#
loop_
_entity.id
_entity.type
_entity.pdbx_description
1 polymer ?
#
loop_
_entity_poly.entity_id
_entity_poly.type
_entity_poly.pdbx_seq_one_letter_code
_entity_poly.pdbx_strand_id
1 'polypeptide(L)' 'ISQEELDDIEKNIGHILSDLEWQVLEGYLDGKSYQEMAKGTDRSIKSIDNALQRVKRKLEKFLEHRVLDAPTQEG' A
#
# COMPACT_ATOMS: atom_id res chain seq x y z
N ILE A 1 11.55 0.69 -4.79
CA ILE A 1 11.51 0.18 -3.41
C ILE A 1 12.32 -1.09 -3.33
N SER A 2 13.15 -1.19 -2.34
CA SER A 2 14.01 -2.33 -2.17
C SER A 2 13.30 -3.45 -1.42
N GLN A 3 13.89 -4.65 -1.48
CA GLN A 3 13.34 -5.78 -0.76
C GLN A 3 13.34 -5.53 0.74
N GLU A 4 14.37 -4.89 1.24
CA GLU A 4 14.45 -4.59 2.66
C GLU A 4 13.36 -3.62 3.09
N GLU A 5 13.10 -2.62 2.26
CA GLU A 5 12.03 -1.68 2.56
C GLU A 5 10.68 -2.35 2.56
N LEU A 6 10.48 -3.26 1.62
CA LEU A 6 9.21 -3.98 1.56
C LEU A 6 9.03 -4.85 2.79
N ASP A 7 10.08 -5.56 3.21
CA ASP A 7 10.02 -6.37 4.42
C ASP A 7 9.70 -5.52 5.64
N ASP A 8 10.32 -4.36 5.72
CA ASP A 8 10.10 -3.45 6.84
C ASP A 8 8.65 -2.98 6.86
N ILE A 9 8.11 -2.65 5.69
CA ILE A 9 6.72 -2.24 5.59
C ILE A 9 5.81 -3.38 6.04
N GLU A 10 6.09 -4.60 5.61
CA GLU A 10 5.28 -5.74 6.02
C GLU A 10 5.25 -5.90 7.53
N LYS A 11 6.39 -5.76 8.16
CA LYS A 11 6.46 -5.94 9.61
C LYS A 11 5.71 -4.85 10.35
N ASN A 12 5.76 -3.64 9.82
CA ASN A 12 5.25 -2.49 10.56
C ASN A 12 3.81 -2.16 10.23
N ILE A 13 3.34 -2.48 9.03
CA ILE A 13 1.98 -2.13 8.64
C ILE A 13 1.15 -3.33 8.23
N GLY A 14 1.72 -4.53 8.27
CA GLY A 14 0.98 -5.71 7.87
C GLY A 14 -0.29 -5.91 8.67
N HIS A 15 -0.29 -5.50 9.92
CA HIS A 15 -1.47 -5.62 10.76
C HIS A 15 -2.30 -4.34 10.79
N ILE A 16 -1.86 -3.30 10.12
CA ILE A 16 -2.63 -2.08 9.96
C ILE A 16 -3.56 -2.21 8.77
N LEU A 17 -3.10 -2.92 7.74
CA LEU A 17 -3.88 -3.12 6.54
C LEU A 17 -4.80 -4.32 6.70
N SER A 18 -6.02 -4.18 6.16
CA SER A 18 -6.92 -5.32 6.10
C SER A 18 -6.44 -6.30 5.02
N ASP A 19 -7.04 -7.49 5.01
CA ASP A 19 -6.69 -8.49 4.00
C ASP A 19 -6.86 -7.93 2.60
N LEU A 20 -7.96 -7.25 2.35
CA LEU A 20 -8.20 -6.67 1.03
C LEU A 20 -7.16 -5.61 0.71
N GLU A 21 -6.88 -4.74 1.66
CA GLU A 21 -5.90 -3.69 1.44
C GLU A 21 -4.54 -4.28 1.14
N TRP A 22 -4.17 -5.33 1.84
CA TRP A 22 -2.89 -5.99 1.61
C TRP A 22 -2.82 -6.60 0.21
N GLN A 23 -3.90 -7.27 -0.19
CA GLN A 23 -3.95 -7.86 -1.52
C GLN A 23 -3.86 -6.79 -2.61
N VAL A 24 -4.52 -5.67 -2.39
CA VAL A 24 -4.46 -4.57 -3.35
C VAL A 24 -3.05 -4.01 -3.46
N LEU A 25 -2.39 -3.85 -2.32
CA LEU A 25 -1.02 -3.36 -2.32
C LEU A 25 -0.10 -4.31 -3.09
N GLU A 26 -0.22 -5.60 -2.82
CA GLU A 26 0.60 -6.58 -3.53
C GLU A 26 0.35 -6.55 -5.03
N GLY A 27 -0.91 -6.47 -5.41
CA GLY A 27 -1.25 -6.39 -6.83
C GLY A 27 -0.70 -5.14 -7.48
N TYR A 28 -0.79 -4.04 -6.78
CA TYR A 28 -0.26 -2.80 -7.29
C TYR A 28 1.26 -2.88 -7.54
N LEU A 29 1.98 -3.47 -6.59
CA LEU A 29 3.42 -3.61 -6.72
C LEU A 29 3.80 -4.59 -7.82
N ASP A 30 2.93 -5.55 -8.09
CA ASP A 30 3.14 -6.50 -9.19
C ASP A 30 2.80 -5.90 -10.55
N GLY A 31 2.24 -4.70 -10.57
CA GLY A 31 1.87 -4.08 -11.83
C GLY A 31 0.53 -4.54 -12.38
N LYS A 32 -0.31 -5.12 -11.55
CA LYS A 32 -1.63 -5.58 -11.99
C LYS A 32 -2.56 -4.40 -12.19
N SER A 33 -3.47 -4.55 -13.15
CA SER A 33 -4.48 -3.55 -13.37
C SER A 33 -5.58 -3.66 -12.32
N TYR A 34 -6.39 -2.63 -12.22
CA TYR A 34 -7.52 -2.65 -11.29
C TYR A 34 -8.46 -3.81 -11.62
N GLN A 35 -8.65 -4.07 -12.91
CA GLN A 35 -9.52 -5.16 -13.34
C GLN A 35 -8.98 -6.50 -12.86
N GLU A 36 -7.69 -6.70 -12.99
CA GLU A 36 -7.07 -7.93 -12.54
C GLU A 36 -7.19 -8.10 -11.03
N MET A 37 -6.98 -7.02 -10.31
CA MET A 37 -7.10 -7.08 -8.86
C MET A 37 -8.54 -7.32 -8.45
N ALA A 38 -9.49 -6.71 -9.16
CA ALA A 38 -10.90 -6.92 -8.85
C ALA A 38 -11.29 -8.37 -9.05
N LYS A 39 -10.81 -8.99 -10.12
CA LYS A 39 -11.10 -10.40 -10.36
C LYS A 39 -10.49 -11.29 -9.29
N GLY A 40 -9.26 -11.00 -8.92
CA GLY A 40 -8.55 -11.82 -7.95
C GLY A 40 -9.14 -11.75 -6.55
N THR A 41 -9.76 -10.63 -6.21
CA THR A 41 -10.32 -10.43 -4.89
C THR A 41 -11.84 -10.59 -4.86
N ASP A 42 -12.45 -10.82 -6.02
CA ASP A 42 -13.90 -10.91 -6.14
C ASP A 42 -14.58 -9.63 -5.66
N ARG A 43 -13.99 -8.50 -5.98
CA ARG A 43 -14.49 -7.18 -5.62
C ARG A 43 -14.69 -6.33 -6.84
N SER A 44 -15.43 -5.24 -6.68
CA SER A 44 -15.62 -4.30 -7.78
C SER A 44 -14.36 -3.46 -7.96
N ILE A 45 -14.23 -2.88 -9.16
CA ILE A 45 -13.10 -1.99 -9.44
C ILE A 45 -13.13 -0.80 -8.48
N LYS A 46 -14.32 -0.31 -8.18
CA LYS A 46 -14.43 0.81 -7.25
C LYS A 46 -13.93 0.45 -5.87
N SER A 47 -14.21 -0.77 -5.41
CA SER A 47 -13.69 -1.22 -4.12
C SER A 47 -12.17 -1.28 -4.14
N ILE A 48 -11.60 -1.75 -5.24
CA ILE A 48 -10.15 -1.81 -5.37
C ILE A 48 -9.56 -0.40 -5.31
N ASP A 49 -10.16 0.53 -6.02
CA ASP A 49 -9.68 1.92 -6.02
C ASP A 49 -9.73 2.51 -4.62
N ASN A 50 -10.84 2.31 -3.92
CA ASN A 50 -10.98 2.82 -2.56
C ASN A 50 -9.95 2.20 -1.62
N ALA A 51 -9.76 0.89 -1.74
CA ALA A 51 -8.77 0.20 -0.90
C ALA A 51 -7.37 0.72 -1.17
N LEU A 52 -7.04 0.94 -2.43
CA LEU A 52 -5.73 1.43 -2.79
C LEU A 52 -5.49 2.84 -2.24
N GLN A 53 -6.51 3.68 -2.26
CA GLN A 53 -6.38 5.01 -1.69
C GLN A 53 -6.11 4.95 -0.20
N ARG A 54 -6.79 4.03 0.50
CA ARG A 54 -6.53 3.85 1.92
C ARG A 54 -5.10 3.37 2.16
N VAL A 55 -4.66 2.43 1.35
CA VAL A 55 -3.30 1.93 1.45
C VAL A 55 -2.31 3.06 1.28
N LYS A 56 -2.52 3.90 0.27
CA LYS A 56 -1.62 5.01 0.02
C LYS A 56 -1.55 5.95 1.22
N ARG A 57 -2.68 6.25 1.83
CA ARG A 57 -2.70 7.12 3.00
C ARG A 57 -1.93 6.51 4.16
N LYS A 58 -2.15 5.21 4.39
CA LYS A 58 -1.47 4.55 5.49
C LYS A 58 0.03 4.49 5.25
N LEU A 59 0.43 4.25 4.01
CA LEU A 59 1.85 4.25 3.67
C LEU A 59 2.46 5.62 3.82
N GLU A 60 1.75 6.66 3.43
CA GLU A 60 2.25 8.02 3.58
C GLU A 60 2.52 8.33 5.04
N LYS A 61 1.61 7.97 5.91
CA LYS A 61 1.80 8.20 7.33
C LYS A 61 2.98 7.42 7.87
N PHE A 62 3.10 6.17 7.45
CA PHE A 62 4.22 5.35 7.87
C PHE A 62 5.54 5.94 7.41
N LEU A 63 5.61 6.38 6.16
CA LEU A 63 6.84 6.94 5.61
C LEU A 63 7.17 8.29 6.23
N GLU A 64 6.15 9.08 6.56
CA GLU A 64 6.39 10.32 7.28
C GLU A 64 7.09 10.06 8.60
N HIS A 65 6.64 9.05 9.31
CA HIS A 65 7.29 8.69 10.57
C HIS A 65 8.73 8.26 10.37
N ARG A 66 8.98 7.53 9.30
CA ARG A 66 10.31 7.03 9.04
C ARG A 66 11.27 8.13 8.67
N VAL A 67 10.78 9.14 7.97
CA VAL A 67 11.64 10.23 7.50
C VAL A 67 11.43 11.49 8.33
N LEU A 68 10.93 11.32 9.53
CA LEU A 68 10.65 12.45 10.40
C LEU A 68 11.88 13.30 10.65
N ASP A 69 13.01 12.67 10.73
CA ASP A 69 14.26 13.37 10.99
C ASP A 69 14.85 13.97 9.73
N ALA A 70 14.37 13.58 8.57
CA ALA A 70 14.91 14.08 7.32
C ALA A 70 14.39 15.48 7.08
N PRO A 71 15.24 16.31 6.51
CA PRO A 71 14.73 17.62 6.10
C PRO A 71 13.89 17.44 4.90
N THR A 72 12.85 17.67 4.86
CA THR A 72 12.06 17.36 3.77
C THR A 72 11.87 18.25 2.75
N GLN A 73 11.93 18.24 2.32
CA GLN A 73 11.78 18.87 1.54
C GLN A 73 10.91 19.37 0.96
N GLU A 74 10.65 19.36 0.87
CA GLU A 74 10.04 19.80 0.39
C GLU A 74 9.52 20.08 -0.07
N GLY A 75 9.42 20.03 -0.15
CA GLY A 75 8.90 20.69 -0.56
C GLY A 75 8.16 20.72 -1.01
#